data_b0899d67f78291d312f88b8f7b8ee4a0
#
_entry.id   b0899d67f78291d312f88b8f7b8ee4a0
#
_cell.length_a   1.000
_cell.length_b   1.000
_cell.length_c   1.000
_cell.angle_alpha   90.00
_cell.angle_beta   90.00
_cell.angle_gamma   90.00
#
_symmetry.space_group_name_H-M   'P 1'
#
loop_
_entity.id
_entity.type
_entity.pdbx_description
1 polymer ?
#
loop_
_entity_poly.entity_id
_entity_poly.type
_entity_poly.pdbx_seq_one_letter_code
_entity_poly.pdbx_strand_id
1 'polypeptide(L)'
;MESIPKFTYDNLLRRAKTVDVVWFNERQMPCGFYEIEHTTDIKNSLSKFYELQDFRASFSIIADEKRRKQFEDIISSSMYLPIRKLVKFISYDNLEKQYAKESIELTEMI
;
A
#
# COMPACT_ATOMS: atom_id res chain seq x y z
N MET A 1 -13.84 1.40 -3.69
CA MET A 1 -14.13 -0.03 -3.99
C MET A 1 -15.45 -0.39 -3.33
N GLU A 2 -16.43 -0.81 -4.11
CA GLU A 2 -17.74 -1.11 -3.59
C GLU A 2 -17.81 -2.43 -2.83
N SER A 3 -17.02 -3.40 -3.26
CA SER A 3 -16.93 -4.67 -2.54
C SER A 3 -15.59 -5.31 -2.78
N ILE A 4 -15.17 -6.10 -1.82
CA ILE A 4 -13.97 -6.93 -1.95
C ILE A 4 -14.33 -8.38 -1.61
N PRO A 5 -13.62 -9.36 -2.19
CA PRO A 5 -13.83 -10.75 -1.81
C PRO A 5 -13.56 -10.98 -0.32
N LYS A 6 -14.29 -11.91 0.26
CA LYS A 6 -14.01 -12.30 1.64
C LYS A 6 -12.83 -13.27 1.62
N PHE A 7 -11.67 -12.81 2.04
CA PHE A 7 -10.43 -13.57 2.00
C PHE A 7 -9.84 -13.88 3.39
N THR A 8 -10.46 -13.36 4.46
CA THR A 8 -9.92 -13.52 5.80
C THR A 8 -11.01 -13.30 6.84
N TYR A 9 -10.61 -13.20 8.10
CA TYR A 9 -11.52 -12.93 9.21
C TYR A 9 -12.16 -11.56 9.07
N ASP A 10 -13.38 -11.40 9.60
CA ASP A 10 -14.16 -10.17 9.43
C ASP A 10 -13.46 -8.91 9.93
N ASN A 11 -12.69 -9.00 11.02
CA ASN A 11 -11.97 -7.85 11.54
C ASN A 11 -10.87 -7.36 10.59
N LEU A 12 -10.11 -8.29 9.99
CA LEU A 12 -9.08 -7.96 9.01
C LEU A 12 -9.71 -7.51 7.70
N LEU A 13 -10.82 -8.13 7.31
CA LEU A 13 -11.55 -7.72 6.11
C LEU A 13 -12.04 -6.29 6.22
N ARG A 14 -12.59 -5.90 7.37
CA ARG A 14 -13.01 -4.52 7.61
C ARG A 14 -11.84 -3.55 7.53
N ARG A 15 -10.67 -3.94 8.06
CA ARG A 15 -9.49 -3.09 8.00
C ARG A 15 -9.01 -2.91 6.56
N ALA A 16 -8.99 -3.99 5.78
CA ALA A 16 -8.61 -3.94 4.38
C ALA A 16 -9.52 -3.03 3.56
N LYS A 17 -10.81 -3.00 3.87
CA LYS A 17 -11.77 -2.13 3.17
C LYS A 17 -11.51 -0.64 3.39
N THR A 18 -10.74 -0.26 4.41
CA THR A 18 -10.39 1.14 4.65
C THR A 18 -9.14 1.58 3.89
N VAL A 19 -8.45 0.66 3.24
CA VAL A 19 -7.28 0.98 2.42
C VAL A 19 -7.74 1.56 1.08
N ASP A 20 -7.06 2.60 0.59
CA ASP A 20 -7.47 3.31 -0.61
C ASP A 20 -7.53 2.42 -1.86
N VAL A 21 -6.50 1.60 -2.06
CA VAL A 21 -6.45 0.68 -3.20
C VAL A 21 -5.96 -0.68 -2.72
N VAL A 22 -6.70 -1.72 -3.06
CA VAL A 22 -6.30 -3.10 -2.78
C VAL A 22 -6.33 -3.87 -4.10
N TRP A 23 -5.21 -4.51 -4.43
CA TRP A 23 -5.11 -5.36 -5.62
C TRP A 23 -5.20 -6.81 -5.22
N PHE A 24 -5.94 -7.59 -6.01
CA PHE A 24 -6.13 -9.02 -5.78
C PHE A 24 -5.50 -9.82 -6.90
N ASN A 25 -4.94 -10.99 -6.53
CA ASN A 25 -4.46 -11.95 -7.52
C ASN A 25 -5.62 -12.82 -8.03
N GLU A 26 -5.30 -13.78 -8.92
CA GLU A 26 -6.29 -14.67 -9.53
C GLU A 26 -7.04 -15.53 -8.52
N ARG A 27 -6.46 -15.75 -7.35
CA ARG A 27 -7.04 -16.58 -6.29
C ARG A 27 -7.87 -15.76 -5.30
N GLN A 28 -8.19 -14.51 -5.64
CA GLN A 28 -8.96 -13.61 -4.77
C GLN A 28 -8.23 -13.28 -3.46
N MET A 29 -6.89 -13.37 -3.45
CA MET A 29 -6.08 -12.96 -2.30
C MET A 29 -5.45 -11.60 -2.57
N PRO A 30 -5.32 -10.74 -1.54
CA PRO A 30 -4.72 -9.43 -1.74
C PRO A 30 -3.22 -9.58 -2.06
N CYS A 31 -2.76 -8.83 -3.06
CA CYS A 31 -1.35 -8.80 -3.44
C CYS A 31 -0.74 -7.40 -3.36
N GLY A 32 -1.54 -6.37 -3.17
CA GLY A 32 -1.02 -5.03 -3.00
C GLY A 32 -2.00 -4.15 -2.23
N PHE A 33 -1.47 -3.40 -1.27
CA PHE A 33 -2.20 -2.40 -0.50
C PHE A 33 -1.52 -1.05 -0.70
N TYR A 34 -2.29 -0.05 -1.14
CA TYR A 34 -1.78 1.27 -1.48
C TYR A 34 -2.59 2.34 -0.76
N GLU A 35 -1.90 3.24 -0.06
CA GLU A 35 -2.51 4.40 0.58
C GLU A 35 -2.02 5.67 -0.10
N ILE A 36 -2.96 6.51 -0.54
CA ILE A 36 -2.66 7.77 -1.24
C ILE A 36 -2.80 8.90 -0.23
N GLU A 37 -1.68 9.54 0.10
CA GLU A 37 -1.63 10.57 1.12
C GLU A 37 -1.52 11.96 0.51
N HIS A 38 -2.60 12.74 0.55
CA HIS A 38 -2.62 14.12 0.07
C HIS A 38 -2.23 15.11 1.16
N THR A 39 -2.90 15.04 2.30
CA THR A 39 -2.71 16.00 3.39
C THR A 39 -2.60 15.35 4.75
N THR A 40 -2.75 14.04 4.84
CA THR A 40 -3.05 13.41 6.09
C THR A 40 -1.99 12.43 6.59
N ASP A 41 -2.33 11.71 7.39
CA ASP A 41 -1.82 10.98 8.52
C ASP A 41 -1.16 9.67 8.07
N ILE A 42 0.14 9.78 7.79
CA ILE A 42 0.96 8.61 7.46
C ILE A 42 0.88 7.56 8.58
N LYS A 43 0.74 8.00 9.84
CA LYS A 43 0.60 7.07 10.96
C LYS A 43 -0.65 6.21 10.84
N ASN A 44 -1.75 6.78 10.37
CA ASN A 44 -2.97 6.03 10.17
C ASN A 44 -2.79 4.95 9.10
N SER A 45 -2.13 5.30 8.00
CA SER A 45 -1.83 4.34 6.93
C SER A 45 -0.91 3.22 7.43
N LEU A 46 0.12 3.56 8.19
CA LEU A 46 1.03 2.57 8.75
C LEU A 46 0.32 1.65 9.75
N SER A 47 -0.65 2.17 10.51
CA SER A 47 -1.44 1.35 11.41
C SER A 47 -2.27 0.31 10.67
N LYS A 48 -2.85 0.69 9.53
CA LYS A 48 -3.57 -0.25 8.66
C LYS A 48 -2.64 -1.36 8.17
N PHE A 49 -1.48 -0.97 7.67
CA PHE A 49 -0.49 -1.94 7.17
C PHE A 49 0.03 -2.83 8.29
N TYR A 50 0.19 -2.30 9.48
CA TYR A 50 0.59 -3.10 10.63
C TYR A 50 -0.41 -4.23 10.89
N GLU A 51 -1.70 -3.93 10.82
CA GLU A 51 -2.74 -4.95 11.03
C GLU A 51 -2.79 -5.97 9.90
N LEU A 52 -2.36 -5.57 8.68
CA LEU A 52 -2.42 -6.43 7.49
C LEU A 52 -1.09 -7.09 7.15
N GLN A 53 -0.09 -6.97 8.03
CA GLN A 53 1.28 -7.38 7.72
C GLN A 53 1.47 -8.86 7.42
N ASP A 54 0.57 -9.72 7.86
CA ASP A 54 0.69 -11.16 7.67
C ASP A 54 0.35 -11.61 6.24
N PHE A 55 -0.25 -10.73 5.44
CA PHE A 55 -0.53 -11.05 4.06
C PHE A 55 0.73 -10.88 3.20
N ARG A 56 0.92 -11.81 2.25
CA ARG A 56 2.00 -11.70 1.27
C ARG A 56 1.60 -10.70 0.21
N ALA A 57 1.81 -9.43 0.51
CA ALA A 57 1.40 -8.35 -0.36
C ALA A 57 2.42 -7.22 -0.32
N SER A 58 2.38 -6.35 -1.31
CA SER A 58 3.13 -5.10 -1.30
C SER A 58 2.36 -4.08 -0.48
N PHE A 59 3.06 -3.32 0.34
CA PHE A 59 2.48 -2.21 1.11
C PHE A 59 3.18 -0.93 0.68
N SER A 60 2.41 0.03 0.18
CA SER A 60 2.99 1.26 -0.35
C SER A 60 2.21 2.49 0.09
N ILE A 61 2.94 3.54 0.46
CA ILE A 61 2.38 4.87 0.69
C ILE A 61 2.77 5.73 -0.49
N ILE A 62 1.78 6.32 -1.14
CA ILE A 62 1.96 7.18 -2.31
C ILE A 62 1.70 8.62 -1.89
N ALA A 63 2.71 9.47 -2.00
CA ALA A 63 2.61 10.85 -1.55
C ALA A 63 3.59 11.73 -2.31
N ASP A 64 3.52 13.05 -2.07
CA ASP A 64 4.49 13.99 -2.60
C ASP A 64 5.88 13.70 -2.03
N GLU A 65 6.91 13.87 -2.85
CA GLU A 65 8.30 13.59 -2.47
C GLU A 65 8.73 14.36 -1.21
N LYS A 66 8.21 15.55 -1.01
CA LYS A 66 8.56 16.35 0.18
C LYS A 66 8.08 15.71 1.49
N ARG A 67 7.22 14.70 1.43
CA ARG A 67 6.76 13.98 2.62
C ARG A 67 7.61 12.75 2.93
N ARG A 68 8.61 12.45 2.12
CA ARG A 68 9.47 11.27 2.30
C ARG A 68 10.17 11.29 3.65
N LYS A 69 10.70 12.42 4.07
CA LYS A 69 11.38 12.53 5.35
C LYS A 69 10.43 12.25 6.51
N GLN A 70 9.22 12.78 6.44
CA GLN A 70 8.19 12.50 7.45
C GLN A 70 7.91 11.01 7.53
N PHE A 71 7.77 10.35 6.40
CA PHE A 71 7.55 8.90 6.34
C PHE A 71 8.73 8.15 6.98
N GLU A 72 9.95 8.50 6.61
CA GLU A 72 11.15 7.84 7.14
C GLU A 72 11.26 8.01 8.65
N ASP A 73 10.98 9.19 9.16
CA ASP A 73 11.02 9.48 10.58
C ASP A 73 9.98 8.64 11.36
N ILE A 74 8.78 8.54 10.82
CA ILE A 74 7.69 7.80 11.47
C ILE A 74 7.96 6.30 11.43
N ILE A 75 8.34 5.76 10.27
CA ILE A 75 8.54 4.31 10.13
C ILE A 75 9.76 3.83 10.89
N SER A 76 10.69 4.72 11.20
CA SER A 76 11.86 4.39 12.02
C SER A 76 11.52 4.23 13.50
N SER A 77 10.33 4.61 13.92
CA SER A 77 9.88 4.41 15.28
C SER A 77 9.82 2.92 15.61
N SER A 78 10.17 2.57 16.85
CA SER A 78 10.15 1.18 17.31
C SER A 78 8.77 0.52 17.17
N MET A 79 7.72 1.32 17.23
CA MET A 79 6.34 0.85 17.06
C MET A 79 6.13 0.15 15.70
N TYR A 80 6.83 0.62 14.65
CA TYR A 80 6.65 0.09 13.29
C TYR A 80 7.78 -0.85 12.87
N LEU A 81 8.62 -1.29 13.79
CA LEU A 81 9.71 -2.19 13.49
C LEU A 81 9.28 -3.43 12.70
N PRO A 82 8.15 -4.09 13.03
CA PRO A 82 7.73 -5.30 12.29
C PRO A 82 7.43 -5.05 10.81
N ILE A 83 7.02 -3.83 10.43
CA ILE A 83 6.66 -3.53 9.05
C ILE A 83 7.65 -2.63 8.34
N ARG A 84 8.72 -2.23 9.01
CA ARG A 84 9.68 -1.25 8.46
C ARG A 84 10.22 -1.65 7.09
N LYS A 85 10.50 -2.93 6.88
CA LYS A 85 11.04 -3.43 5.62
C LYS A 85 9.95 -3.78 4.61
N LEU A 86 8.70 -3.81 5.02
CA LEU A 86 7.59 -4.21 4.18
C LEU A 86 6.95 -3.03 3.44
N VAL A 87 7.05 -1.83 4.01
CA VAL A 87 6.35 -0.65 3.49
C VAL A 87 7.30 0.19 2.65
N LYS A 88 6.84 0.54 1.45
CA LYS A 88 7.59 1.40 0.53
C LYS A 88 6.93 2.77 0.44
N PHE A 89 7.74 3.78 0.21
CA PHE A 89 7.28 5.12 -0.12
C PHE A 89 7.46 5.33 -1.63
N ILE A 90 6.38 5.72 -2.31
CA ILE A 90 6.42 6.00 -3.74
C ILE A 90 5.95 7.44 -3.93
N SER A 91 6.82 8.28 -4.49
CA SER A 91 6.42 9.65 -4.84
C SER A 91 5.47 9.63 -6.03
N TYR A 92 4.69 10.68 -6.18
CA TYR A 92 3.79 10.81 -7.34
C TYR A 92 4.55 10.73 -8.66
N ASP A 93 5.73 11.36 -8.74
CA ASP A 93 6.53 11.33 -9.94
C ASP A 93 7.00 9.92 -10.28
N ASN A 94 7.46 9.17 -9.28
CA ASN A 94 7.90 7.80 -9.47
C ASN A 94 6.76 6.86 -9.84
N LEU A 95 5.59 7.09 -9.26
CA LEU A 95 4.41 6.30 -9.59
C LEU A 95 4.04 6.47 -11.06
N GLU A 96 4.05 7.70 -11.55
CA GLU A 96 3.74 8.00 -12.94
C GLU A 96 4.70 7.29 -13.89
N LYS A 97 5.99 7.34 -13.60
CA LYS A 97 7.02 6.66 -14.41
C LYS A 97 6.84 5.15 -14.40
N GLN A 98 6.56 4.59 -13.23
CA GLN A 98 6.37 3.15 -13.08
C GLN A 98 5.12 2.69 -13.83
N TYR A 99 4.05 3.46 -13.76
CA TYR A 99 2.80 3.15 -14.45
C TYR A 99 2.99 3.16 -15.97
N ALA A 100 3.70 4.15 -16.49
CA ALA A 100 3.99 4.23 -17.92
C ALA A 100 4.81 3.02 -18.39
N LYS A 101 5.80 2.60 -17.62
CA LYS A 101 6.62 1.44 -17.92
C LYS A 101 5.79 0.16 -17.97
N GLU A 102 4.93 -0.04 -17.00
CA GLU A 102 4.07 -1.23 -16.94
C GLU A 102 3.11 -1.27 -18.11
N SER A 103 2.56 -0.13 -18.51
CA SER A 103 1.68 -0.05 -19.67
C SER A 103 2.38 -0.43 -20.95
N ILE A 104 3.64 -0.01 -21.13
CA ILE A 104 4.44 -0.36 -22.30
C ILE A 104 4.72 -1.87 -22.32
N GLU A 105 5.10 -2.44 -21.20
CA GLU A 105 5.36 -3.87 -21.09
C GLU A 105 4.13 -4.71 -21.44
N LEU A 106 2.97 -4.32 -20.96
CA LEU A 106 1.72 -4.99 -21.28
C LEU A 106 1.41 -4.92 -22.78
N THR A 107 1.66 -3.78 -23.41
CA THR A 107 1.44 -3.61 -24.85
C THR A 107 2.36 -4.52 -25.65
N GLU A 108 3.61 -4.67 -25.24
CA GLU A 108 4.57 -5.55 -25.92
C GLU A 108 4.22 -7.02 -25.78
N MET A 109 3.53 -7.41 -24.71
CA MET A 109 3.14 -8.81 -24.49
C MET A 109 1.91 -9.22 -25.29
N ILE A 110 1.18 -8.28 -25.81
CA ILE A 110 0.00 -8.52 -26.62
C ILE A 110 0.40 -8.58 -28.10
#